data_cabade69a1afa0676952b9b4136d14ba
#
_entry.id   cabade69a1afa0676952b9b4136d14ba
#
_cell.length_a   1.000
_cell.length_b   1.000
_cell.length_c   1.000
_cell.angle_alpha   90.00
_cell.angle_beta   90.00
_cell.angle_gamma   90.00
#
_symmetry.space_group_name_H-M   'P 1'
#
loop_
_entity.id
_entity.type
_entity.pdbx_description
1 polymer ?
#
loop_
_entity_poly.entity_id
_entity_poly.type
_entity_poly.pdbx_seq_one_letter_code
_entity_poly.pdbx_strand_id
1 'polypeptide(L)'
;SRPFRDDEGSELVKLNIMLILNEKYGIVESDFISAELEAVPAFKAKDVGFDRSLVGAYGQDDRVCAYTELMAVLELNNPEKTAVAILTDKEETGSDGNTGLRSSYLRYFIADLASTFGVKGRTVLQNSRCLSADVNAAFDPTFPDVFEKRNSALLNGGVCVTKYTGSRGKSGTSDASAEFAGESRRL
;
A
#
# COMPACT_ATOMS: atom_id res chain seq x y z
N SER A 1 -27.02 9.94 -9.83
CA SER A 1 -27.13 9.37 -11.18
C SER A 1 -28.55 9.56 -11.72
N ARG A 2 -28.66 9.77 -13.02
CA ARG A 2 -29.92 10.02 -13.69
C ARG A 2 -30.58 8.69 -14.03
N PRO A 3 -31.93 8.52 -13.86
CA PRO A 3 -32.58 7.29 -14.30
C PRO A 3 -32.55 7.15 -15.84
N PHE A 4 -32.69 5.90 -16.28
CA PHE A 4 -32.72 5.55 -17.69
C PHE A 4 -34.08 5.83 -18.28
N ARG A 5 -34.32 6.98 -18.90
CA ARG A 5 -35.61 7.45 -19.45
C ARG A 5 -36.66 7.77 -18.37
N ASP A 6 -37.76 8.34 -18.78
CA ASP A 6 -38.92 8.66 -17.93
C ASP A 6 -39.93 7.50 -17.85
N ASP A 7 -39.46 6.26 -18.01
CA ASP A 7 -40.30 5.08 -18.03
C ASP A 7 -40.53 4.54 -16.60
N GLU A 8 -41.70 4.00 -16.36
CA GLU A 8 -42.03 3.27 -15.15
C GLU A 8 -41.34 1.89 -15.15
N GLY A 9 -40.25 1.75 -14.41
CA GLY A 9 -39.51 0.50 -14.29
C GLY A 9 -38.65 0.46 -13.02
N SER A 10 -38.24 -0.73 -12.63
CA SER A 10 -37.27 -0.92 -11.56
C SER A 10 -35.84 -0.78 -12.11
N GLU A 11 -34.89 -0.37 -11.24
CA GLU A 11 -33.45 -0.33 -11.53
C GLU A 11 -33.01 0.58 -12.68
N LEU A 12 -33.78 1.63 -12.99
CA LEU A 12 -33.47 2.56 -14.11
C LEU A 12 -32.09 3.22 -13.97
N VAL A 13 -31.59 3.41 -12.75
CA VAL A 13 -30.25 3.95 -12.50
C VAL A 13 -29.18 2.94 -12.92
N LYS A 14 -29.34 1.69 -12.59
CA LYS A 14 -28.47 0.58 -13.01
C LYS A 14 -28.43 0.49 -14.53
N LEU A 15 -29.59 0.47 -15.16
CA LEU A 15 -29.69 0.41 -16.62
C LEU A 15 -28.98 1.58 -17.32
N ASN A 16 -29.13 2.79 -16.79
CA ASN A 16 -28.46 3.95 -17.35
C ASN A 16 -26.93 3.87 -17.20
N ILE A 17 -26.43 3.40 -16.07
CA ILE A 17 -24.99 3.16 -15.86
C ILE A 17 -24.48 2.08 -16.81
N MET A 18 -25.23 0.98 -16.95
CA MET A 18 -24.86 -0.09 -17.88
C MET A 18 -24.83 0.38 -19.33
N LEU A 19 -25.78 1.24 -19.74
CA LEU A 19 -25.75 1.82 -21.07
C LEU A 19 -24.50 2.68 -21.30
N ILE A 20 -24.17 3.55 -20.34
CA ILE A 20 -22.96 4.41 -20.42
C ILE A 20 -21.69 3.57 -20.52
N LEU A 21 -21.59 2.50 -19.74
CA LEU A 21 -20.43 1.60 -19.75
C LEU A 21 -20.35 0.82 -21.07
N ASN A 22 -21.50 0.36 -21.58
CA ASN A 22 -21.55 -0.32 -22.87
C ASN A 22 -21.17 0.58 -24.04
N GLU A 23 -21.72 1.78 -24.12
CA GLU A 23 -21.40 2.75 -25.18
C GLU A 23 -19.92 3.18 -25.17
N LYS A 24 -19.32 3.28 -23.97
CA LYS A 24 -17.96 3.78 -23.81
C LYS A 24 -16.89 2.69 -23.93
N TYR A 25 -17.19 1.50 -23.43
CA TYR A 25 -16.19 0.45 -23.22
C TYR A 25 -16.62 -0.92 -23.73
N GLY A 26 -17.84 -1.07 -24.25
CA GLY A 26 -18.39 -2.35 -24.69
C GLY A 26 -18.73 -3.33 -23.57
N ILE A 27 -18.75 -2.85 -22.32
CA ILE A 27 -19.05 -3.68 -21.13
C ILE A 27 -20.52 -4.09 -21.15
N VAL A 28 -20.79 -5.36 -20.86
CA VAL A 28 -22.12 -5.94 -20.72
C VAL A 28 -22.37 -6.36 -19.27
N GLU A 29 -23.63 -6.70 -18.96
CA GLU A 29 -24.01 -7.03 -17.56
C GLU A 29 -23.22 -8.20 -16.98
N SER A 30 -22.88 -9.20 -17.78
CA SER A 30 -22.07 -10.34 -17.35
C SER A 30 -20.67 -9.95 -16.91
N ASP A 31 -20.06 -8.94 -17.56
CA ASP A 31 -18.76 -8.41 -17.15
C ASP A 31 -18.87 -7.64 -15.84
N PHE A 32 -19.98 -6.92 -15.67
CA PHE A 32 -20.23 -6.10 -14.48
C PHE A 32 -20.45 -6.93 -13.21
N ILE A 33 -21.01 -8.12 -13.32
CA ILE A 33 -21.29 -9.01 -12.17
C ILE A 33 -20.00 -9.41 -11.43
N SER A 34 -18.89 -9.57 -12.15
CA SER A 34 -17.60 -9.96 -11.58
C SER A 34 -16.58 -8.83 -11.52
N ALA A 35 -16.97 -7.60 -11.84
CA ALA A 35 -16.08 -6.46 -11.83
C ALA A 35 -15.80 -5.95 -10.41
N GLU A 36 -14.55 -5.61 -10.14
CA GLU A 36 -14.18 -4.73 -9.03
C GLU A 36 -14.27 -3.27 -9.50
N LEU A 37 -15.02 -2.47 -8.78
CA LEU A 37 -15.24 -1.05 -9.10
C LEU A 37 -14.76 -0.18 -7.95
N GLU A 38 -13.89 0.75 -8.28
CA GLU A 38 -13.36 1.70 -7.31
C GLU A 38 -13.69 3.13 -7.71
N ALA A 39 -14.23 3.90 -6.77
CA ALA A 39 -14.44 5.34 -6.94
C ALA A 39 -13.27 6.09 -6.33
N VAL A 40 -12.44 6.68 -7.17
CA VAL A 40 -11.22 7.37 -6.75
C VAL A 40 -11.28 8.86 -7.09
N PRO A 41 -10.57 9.74 -6.33
CA PRO A 41 -10.44 11.14 -6.67
C PRO A 41 -9.78 11.35 -8.03
N ALA A 42 -10.35 12.24 -8.84
CA ALA A 42 -9.88 12.54 -10.19
C ALA A 42 -8.94 13.76 -10.26
N PHE A 43 -8.60 14.37 -9.13
CA PHE A 43 -7.70 15.52 -9.11
C PHE A 43 -6.24 15.09 -9.31
N LYS A 44 -5.46 16.00 -9.88
CA LYS A 44 -4.02 15.82 -10.06
C LYS A 44 -3.26 16.25 -8.81
N ALA A 45 -2.01 15.81 -8.69
CA ALA A 45 -1.10 16.33 -7.67
C ALA A 45 -0.99 17.86 -7.71
N LYS A 46 -0.96 18.47 -6.55
CA LYS A 46 -0.89 19.93 -6.36
C LYS A 46 0.04 20.30 -5.24
N ASP A 47 0.67 21.45 -5.35
CA ASP A 47 1.40 22.05 -4.23
C ASP A 47 0.43 22.46 -3.11
N VAL A 48 0.85 22.24 -1.89
CA VAL A 48 0.12 22.57 -0.66
C VAL A 48 0.98 23.45 0.24
N GLY A 49 0.35 24.40 0.95
CA GLY A 49 1.01 25.40 1.77
C GLY A 49 1.27 26.70 1.01
N PHE A 50 1.42 27.80 1.75
CA PHE A 50 1.76 29.11 1.18
C PHE A 50 3.15 29.12 0.53
N ASP A 51 4.05 28.35 1.08
CA ASP A 51 5.42 28.17 0.59
C ASP A 51 5.56 27.02 -0.42
N ARG A 52 4.44 26.32 -0.72
CA ARG A 52 4.40 25.19 -1.65
C ARG A 52 5.35 24.04 -1.26
N SER A 53 5.59 23.88 0.04
CA SER A 53 6.55 22.89 0.56
C SER A 53 6.01 21.46 0.60
N LEU A 54 4.71 21.26 0.41
CA LEU A 54 4.07 19.97 0.43
C LEU A 54 3.42 19.64 -0.92
N VAL A 55 3.22 18.36 -1.16
CA VAL A 55 2.47 17.86 -2.33
C VAL A 55 1.24 17.11 -1.86
N GLY A 56 0.07 17.61 -2.24
CA GLY A 56 -1.20 16.91 -2.06
C GLY A 56 -1.55 16.09 -3.29
N ALA A 57 -1.73 14.80 -3.13
CA ALA A 57 -2.10 13.89 -4.21
C ALA A 57 -2.86 12.69 -3.67
N TYR A 58 -3.74 12.13 -4.50
CA TYR A 58 -4.34 10.83 -4.22
C TYR A 58 -3.30 9.72 -4.31
N GLY A 59 -3.34 8.80 -3.35
CA GLY A 59 -2.47 7.62 -3.35
C GLY A 59 -1.04 7.89 -2.87
N GLN A 60 -0.79 8.99 -2.13
CA GLN A 60 0.47 9.19 -1.41
C GLN A 60 0.72 8.05 -0.41
N ASP A 61 -0.34 7.58 0.21
CA ASP A 61 -0.38 6.32 0.91
C ASP A 61 -0.75 5.21 -0.09
N ASP A 62 0.15 4.32 -0.49
CA ASP A 62 1.56 4.29 -0.06
C ASP A 62 2.52 4.37 -1.27
N ARG A 63 2.19 5.17 -2.26
CA ARG A 63 3.06 5.33 -3.45
C ARG A 63 4.40 5.96 -3.11
N VAL A 64 4.48 6.76 -2.07
CA VAL A 64 5.74 7.40 -1.67
C VAL A 64 6.75 6.37 -1.17
N CYS A 65 6.33 5.40 -0.36
CA CYS A 65 7.20 4.32 0.08
C CYS A 65 7.47 3.33 -1.04
N ALA A 66 6.43 2.90 -1.77
CA ALA A 66 6.57 1.99 -2.90
C ALA A 66 7.56 2.50 -3.96
N TYR A 67 7.53 3.79 -4.28
CA TYR A 67 8.48 4.41 -5.19
C TYR A 67 9.91 4.37 -4.64
N THR A 68 10.10 4.74 -3.39
CA THR A 68 11.44 4.78 -2.79
C THR A 68 12.04 3.39 -2.62
N GLU A 69 11.24 2.38 -2.28
CA GLU A 69 11.66 0.98 -2.24
C GLU A 69 12.11 0.47 -3.62
N LEU A 70 11.30 0.74 -4.65
CA LEU A 70 11.63 0.35 -6.01
C LEU A 70 12.92 1.01 -6.47
N MET A 71 13.06 2.31 -6.26
CA MET A 71 14.27 3.05 -6.65
C MET A 71 15.49 2.57 -5.88
N ALA A 72 15.37 2.27 -4.59
CA ALA A 72 16.46 1.73 -3.80
C ALA A 72 17.02 0.42 -4.39
N VAL A 73 16.16 -0.47 -4.88
CA VAL A 73 16.58 -1.72 -5.51
C VAL A 73 17.17 -1.48 -6.91
N LEU A 74 16.56 -0.60 -7.70
CA LEU A 74 17.03 -0.30 -9.06
C LEU A 74 18.40 0.41 -9.09
N GLU A 75 18.71 1.18 -8.06
CA GLU A 75 19.98 1.91 -7.94
C GLU A 75 21.13 1.06 -7.35
N LEU A 76 20.83 -0.15 -6.86
CA LEU A 76 21.86 -1.04 -6.34
C LEU A 76 22.86 -1.44 -7.43
N ASN A 77 24.12 -1.30 -7.11
CA ASN A 77 25.22 -1.73 -7.97
C ASN A 77 26.05 -2.79 -7.25
N ASN A 78 26.06 -4.01 -7.78
CA ASN A 78 26.78 -5.16 -7.21
C ASN A 78 26.49 -5.41 -5.70
N PRO A 79 25.23 -5.62 -5.29
CA PRO A 79 24.93 -5.86 -3.89
C PRO A 79 25.54 -7.20 -3.43
N GLU A 80 26.07 -7.24 -2.23
CA GLU A 80 26.61 -8.47 -1.62
C GLU A 80 25.54 -9.55 -1.39
N LYS A 81 24.28 -9.12 -1.23
CA LYS A 81 23.13 -9.98 -0.98
C LYS A 81 22.02 -9.67 -1.98
N THR A 82 21.22 -10.66 -2.28
CA THR A 82 20.03 -10.45 -3.11
C THR A 82 19.09 -9.47 -2.44
N ALA A 83 18.75 -8.40 -3.15
CA ALA A 83 17.74 -7.43 -2.73
C ALA A 83 16.44 -7.67 -3.51
N VAL A 84 15.32 -7.59 -2.83
CA VAL A 84 14.00 -7.79 -3.43
C VAL A 84 13.07 -6.70 -2.93
N ALA A 85 12.47 -5.94 -3.83
CA ALA A 85 11.32 -5.07 -3.52
C ALA A 85 10.03 -5.85 -3.77
N ILE A 86 9.11 -5.77 -2.83
CA ILE A 86 7.82 -6.46 -2.89
C ILE A 86 6.73 -5.44 -2.72
N LEU A 87 6.02 -5.15 -3.79
CA LEU A 87 4.88 -4.24 -3.77
C LEU A 87 3.61 -5.09 -3.72
N THR A 88 2.83 -4.91 -2.68
CA THR A 88 1.63 -5.70 -2.42
C THR A 88 0.37 -4.85 -2.46
N ASP A 89 -0.74 -5.48 -2.76
CA ASP A 89 -2.07 -4.90 -2.75
C ASP A 89 -2.82 -5.28 -1.46
N LYS A 90 -4.00 -4.70 -1.25
CA LYS A 90 -4.94 -5.09 -0.19
C LYS A 90 -4.47 -4.83 1.25
N GLU A 91 -3.50 -3.95 1.48
CA GLU A 91 -3.03 -3.63 2.84
C GLU A 91 -4.19 -3.11 3.69
N GLU A 92 -4.93 -2.13 3.22
CA GLU A 92 -6.05 -1.47 3.91
C GLU A 92 -7.22 -2.42 4.25
N THR A 93 -7.31 -3.54 3.56
CA THR A 93 -8.33 -4.58 3.81
C THR A 93 -7.78 -5.80 4.56
N GLY A 94 -6.58 -5.71 5.11
CA GLY A 94 -5.94 -6.75 5.94
C GLY A 94 -4.98 -7.66 5.20
N SER A 95 -4.48 -7.25 4.04
CA SER A 95 -3.50 -7.98 3.21
C SER A 95 -3.98 -9.36 2.74
N ASP A 96 -5.29 -9.59 2.74
CA ASP A 96 -5.90 -10.85 2.30
C ASP A 96 -6.02 -10.92 0.77
N GLY A 97 -6.38 -12.07 0.26
CA GLY A 97 -6.48 -12.34 -1.17
C GLY A 97 -5.16 -12.78 -1.80
N ASN A 98 -5.20 -13.04 -3.09
CA ASN A 98 -4.05 -13.59 -3.85
C ASN A 98 -2.99 -12.53 -4.21
N THR A 99 -3.32 -11.25 -4.11
CA THR A 99 -2.41 -10.12 -4.35
C THR A 99 -1.90 -9.47 -3.06
N GLY A 100 -2.46 -9.85 -1.91
CA GLY A 100 -2.04 -9.36 -0.60
C GLY A 100 -0.80 -10.09 -0.06
N LEU A 101 -0.12 -9.47 0.88
CA LEU A 101 1.11 -10.03 1.48
C LEU A 101 0.88 -11.37 2.21
N ARG A 102 -0.35 -11.64 2.67
CA ARG A 102 -0.72 -12.90 3.34
C ARG A 102 -0.86 -14.08 2.38
N SER A 103 -0.84 -13.84 1.08
CA SER A 103 -0.82 -14.90 0.08
C SER A 103 0.45 -15.75 0.16
N SER A 104 0.43 -16.90 -0.49
CA SER A 104 1.62 -17.76 -0.56
C SER A 104 2.62 -17.32 -1.65
N TYR A 105 2.28 -16.31 -2.45
CA TYR A 105 3.06 -15.91 -3.62
C TYR A 105 4.52 -15.59 -3.27
N LEU A 106 4.75 -14.74 -2.27
CA LEU A 106 6.11 -14.39 -1.84
C LEU A 106 6.93 -15.64 -1.45
N ARG A 107 6.31 -16.55 -0.69
CA ARG A 107 7.00 -17.77 -0.26
C ARG A 107 7.37 -18.68 -1.42
N TYR A 108 6.49 -18.79 -2.41
CA TYR A 108 6.75 -19.56 -3.62
C TYR A 108 7.83 -18.90 -4.48
N PHE A 109 7.73 -17.60 -4.69
CA PHE A 109 8.74 -16.83 -5.42
C PHE A 109 10.15 -17.01 -4.82
N ILE A 110 10.27 -16.85 -3.50
CA ILE A 110 11.57 -17.03 -2.82
C ILE A 110 12.04 -18.50 -2.88
N ALA A 111 11.12 -19.47 -2.80
CA ALA A 111 11.47 -20.89 -2.92
C ALA A 111 12.01 -21.22 -4.32
N ASP A 112 11.37 -20.71 -5.35
CA ASP A 112 11.78 -20.93 -6.75
C ASP A 112 13.12 -20.25 -7.02
N LEU A 113 13.30 -19.01 -6.59
CA LEU A 113 14.57 -18.29 -6.72
C LEU A 113 15.69 -19.04 -5.97
N ALA A 114 15.46 -19.44 -4.73
CA ALA A 114 16.46 -20.18 -3.92
C ALA A 114 16.84 -21.51 -4.56
N SER A 115 15.90 -22.20 -5.20
CA SER A 115 16.14 -23.49 -5.83
C SER A 115 17.17 -23.41 -6.96
N THR A 116 17.25 -22.27 -7.67
CA THR A 116 18.26 -22.03 -8.71
C THR A 116 19.70 -22.05 -8.17
N PHE A 117 19.86 -21.80 -6.89
CA PHE A 117 21.15 -21.84 -6.16
C PHE A 117 21.30 -23.12 -5.31
N GLY A 118 20.40 -24.09 -5.44
CA GLY A 118 20.44 -25.31 -4.64
C GLY A 118 20.14 -25.13 -3.14
N VAL A 119 19.50 -24.02 -2.77
CA VAL A 119 19.19 -23.65 -1.36
C VAL A 119 17.68 -23.78 -1.11
N LYS A 120 17.29 -24.12 0.09
CA LYS A 120 15.88 -24.19 0.49
C LYS A 120 15.33 -22.79 0.75
N GLY A 121 14.19 -22.43 0.13
CA GLY A 121 13.57 -21.11 0.30
C GLY A 121 13.31 -20.74 1.78
N ARG A 122 12.91 -21.70 2.62
CA ARG A 122 12.75 -21.45 4.07
C ARG A 122 14.06 -21.00 4.75
N THR A 123 15.20 -21.53 4.32
CA THR A 123 16.50 -21.14 4.84
C THR A 123 16.86 -19.73 4.42
N VAL A 124 16.52 -19.36 3.18
CA VAL A 124 16.68 -17.98 2.70
C VAL A 124 15.84 -17.03 3.54
N LEU A 125 14.54 -17.32 3.71
CA LEU A 125 13.64 -16.48 4.52
C LEU A 125 14.10 -16.32 5.97
N GLN A 126 14.57 -17.39 6.60
CA GLN A 126 15.09 -17.35 7.97
C GLN A 126 16.31 -16.45 8.13
N ASN A 127 17.12 -16.31 7.09
CA ASN A 127 18.33 -15.49 7.09
C ASN A 127 18.15 -14.15 6.39
N SER A 128 16.94 -13.83 5.97
CA SER A 128 16.61 -12.55 5.34
C SER A 128 16.26 -11.48 6.38
N ARG A 129 16.49 -10.25 6.00
CA ARG A 129 15.99 -9.07 6.70
C ARG A 129 14.90 -8.43 5.86
N CYS A 130 13.88 -7.88 6.50
CA CYS A 130 12.79 -7.21 5.82
C CYS A 130 12.59 -5.83 6.44
N LEU A 131 12.57 -4.81 5.61
CA LEU A 131 12.04 -3.50 5.95
C LEU A 131 10.60 -3.47 5.41
N SER A 132 9.67 -3.13 6.29
CA SER A 132 8.30 -2.85 5.89
C SER A 132 8.13 -1.35 5.87
N ALA A 133 7.87 -0.80 4.72
CA ALA A 133 7.68 0.63 4.55
C ALA A 133 6.21 0.94 4.37
N ASP A 134 5.79 2.00 4.99
CA ASP A 134 4.44 2.53 4.97
C ASP A 134 4.47 3.99 5.43
N VAL A 135 3.44 4.76 5.14
CA VAL A 135 3.32 6.12 5.65
C VAL A 135 2.92 6.12 7.11
N ASN A 136 3.32 7.14 7.82
CA ASN A 136 2.97 7.34 9.22
C ASN A 136 2.26 8.69 9.40
N ALA A 137 1.24 8.73 10.25
CA ALA A 137 0.57 9.96 10.61
C ALA A 137 1.52 10.86 11.41
N ALA A 138 1.80 12.05 10.90
CA ALA A 138 2.48 13.08 11.67
C ALA A 138 1.53 13.71 12.70
N PHE A 139 2.08 14.21 13.81
CA PHE A 139 1.30 14.94 14.81
C PHE A 139 0.54 16.10 14.16
N ASP A 140 -0.77 16.09 14.30
CA ASP A 140 -1.64 17.14 13.80
C ASP A 140 -2.10 18.05 14.96
N PRO A 141 -1.68 19.31 14.99
CA PRO A 141 -2.11 20.25 16.05
C PRO A 141 -3.59 20.60 16.00
N THR A 142 -4.29 20.30 14.91
CA THR A 142 -5.75 20.48 14.78
C THR A 142 -6.52 19.43 15.57
N PHE A 143 -5.94 18.23 15.72
CA PHE A 143 -6.54 17.11 16.45
C PHE A 143 -5.55 16.52 17.47
N PRO A 144 -5.05 17.30 18.43
CA PRO A 144 -3.95 16.86 19.30
C PRO A 144 -4.33 15.69 20.21
N ASP A 145 -5.60 15.54 20.54
CA ASP A 145 -6.09 14.51 21.47
C ASP A 145 -6.04 13.08 20.92
N VAL A 146 -5.84 12.93 19.61
CA VAL A 146 -5.71 11.60 18.99
C VAL A 146 -4.26 11.10 18.97
N PHE A 147 -3.31 11.95 19.40
CA PHE A 147 -1.88 11.64 19.37
C PHE A 147 -1.26 11.63 20.76
N GLU A 148 -0.30 10.74 20.97
CA GLU A 148 0.68 10.87 22.05
C GLU A 148 1.87 11.68 21.52
N LYS A 149 1.90 12.98 21.80
CA LYS A 149 2.81 13.95 21.18
C LYS A 149 4.29 13.59 21.30
N ARG A 150 4.71 13.00 22.44
CA ARG A 150 6.11 12.63 22.66
C ARG A 150 6.57 11.43 21.84
N ASN A 151 5.61 10.66 21.32
CA ASN A 151 5.85 9.44 20.57
C ASN A 151 5.25 9.50 19.16
N SER A 152 5.01 10.71 18.68
CA SER A 152 4.47 10.94 17.33
C SER A 152 5.56 11.42 16.39
N ALA A 153 5.45 11.04 15.13
CA ALA A 153 6.25 11.61 14.06
C ALA A 153 5.90 13.10 13.87
N LEU A 154 6.85 13.87 13.42
CA LEU A 154 6.66 15.28 13.05
C LEU A 154 6.88 15.44 11.55
N LEU A 155 6.05 16.27 10.93
CA LEU A 155 6.23 16.61 9.53
C LEU A 155 7.63 17.24 9.34
N ASN A 156 8.31 16.87 8.26
CA ASN A 156 9.69 17.26 7.97
C ASN A 156 10.74 16.78 9.00
N GLY A 157 10.37 15.83 9.87
CA GLY A 157 11.29 15.26 10.86
C GLY A 157 12.24 14.19 10.31
N GLY A 158 12.07 13.80 9.06
CA GLY A 158 12.84 12.73 8.42
C GLY A 158 12.11 11.38 8.41
N VAL A 159 12.83 10.32 8.12
CA VAL A 159 12.29 8.95 8.10
C VAL A 159 11.95 8.51 9.52
N CYS A 160 10.74 7.99 9.70
CA CYS A 160 10.28 7.47 10.97
C CYS A 160 10.58 5.96 11.07
N VAL A 161 11.38 5.56 12.04
CA VAL A 161 11.60 4.14 12.36
C VAL A 161 10.61 3.72 13.43
N THR A 162 9.61 2.95 13.06
CA THR A 162 8.58 2.45 13.95
C THR A 162 8.89 1.02 14.38
N LYS A 163 9.16 0.81 15.67
CA LYS A 163 9.35 -0.52 16.23
C LYS A 163 8.02 -1.26 16.42
N TYR A 164 6.98 -0.53 16.73
CA TYR A 164 5.68 -1.07 17.11
C TYR A 164 4.55 -0.20 16.55
N THR A 165 3.66 -0.76 15.76
CA THR A 165 2.63 -0.01 15.04
C THR A 165 1.35 0.26 15.84
N GLY A 166 1.29 -0.14 17.08
CA GLY A 166 0.14 0.12 17.96
C GLY A 166 -0.58 -1.13 18.42
N SER A 167 -1.50 -0.95 19.33
CA SER A 167 -2.07 -2.03 20.11
C SER A 167 -3.59 -2.07 20.09
N ARG A 168 -4.20 -2.11 19.03
CA ARG A 168 -5.65 -2.40 19.11
C ARG A 168 -5.96 -3.83 19.56
N GLY A 169 -4.96 -4.57 20.07
CA GLY A 169 -5.09 -5.96 20.50
C GLY A 169 -5.53 -6.87 19.37
N LYS A 170 -5.15 -6.54 18.13
CA LYS A 170 -5.73 -7.13 16.93
C LYS A 170 -4.66 -7.54 15.94
N SER A 171 -5.02 -8.45 15.05
CA SER A 171 -4.31 -8.66 13.80
C SER A 171 -4.13 -7.32 13.07
N GLY A 172 -2.96 -7.04 12.56
CA GLY A 172 -2.64 -5.77 11.89
C GLY A 172 -1.66 -4.89 12.63
N THR A 173 -1.27 -5.24 13.86
CA THR A 173 -0.12 -4.64 14.50
C THR A 173 1.14 -5.42 14.17
N SER A 174 2.25 -4.74 14.01
CA SER A 174 3.56 -5.35 13.83
C SER A 174 4.53 -4.89 14.91
N ASP A 175 5.47 -5.76 15.24
CA ASP A 175 6.53 -5.51 16.21
C ASP A 175 7.87 -5.98 15.63
N ALA A 176 8.79 -5.04 15.43
CA ALA A 176 10.12 -5.37 14.96
C ALA A 176 10.99 -5.90 16.10
N SER A 177 11.95 -6.79 15.79
CA SER A 177 12.94 -7.21 16.77
C SER A 177 13.78 -6.02 17.25
N ALA A 178 14.16 -6.03 18.52
CA ALA A 178 14.97 -4.95 19.11
C ALA A 178 16.32 -4.81 18.41
N GLU A 179 16.92 -5.95 18.04
CA GLU A 179 18.20 -6.03 17.35
C GLU A 179 18.14 -5.35 15.99
N PHE A 180 17.14 -5.70 15.18
CA PHE A 180 17.02 -5.15 13.84
C PHE A 180 16.57 -3.67 13.85
N ALA A 181 15.69 -3.29 14.77
CA ALA A 181 15.34 -1.88 14.96
C ALA A 181 16.56 -1.04 15.38
N GLY A 182 17.40 -1.58 16.28
CA GLY A 182 18.65 -0.93 16.70
C GLY A 182 19.68 -0.84 15.57
N GLU A 183 19.72 -1.82 14.68
CA GLU A 183 20.57 -1.80 13.48
C GLU A 183 20.09 -0.76 12.47
N SER A 184 18.79 -0.75 12.17
CA SER A 184 18.18 0.20 11.22
C SER A 184 18.32 1.67 11.65
N ARG A 185 18.38 1.94 12.96
CA ARG A 185 18.61 3.29 13.48
C ARG A 185 20.04 3.81 13.30
N ARG A 186 20.98 2.98 12.91
CA ARG A 186 22.38 3.35 12.69
C ARG A 186 22.72 3.62 11.23
N LEU A 187 21.77 3.33 10.34
CA LEU A 187 21.84 3.65 8.93
C LEU A 187 21.43 5.12 8.70
#